data_053a5a04abae624f7c3e312c85a776dc
#
_entry.id   053a5a04abae624f7c3e312c85a776dc
#
_cell.length_a   1.000
_cell.length_b   1.000
_cell.length_c   1.000
_cell.angle_alpha   90.00
_cell.angle_beta   90.00
_cell.angle_gamma   90.00
#
_symmetry.space_group_name_H-M   'P 1'
#
loop_
_entity.id
_entity.type
_entity.pdbx_description
1 polymer ?
#
loop_
_entity_poly.entity_id
_entity_poly.type
_entity_poly.pdbx_seq_one_letter_code
_entity_poly.pdbx_strand_id
1 'polypeptide(L)'
;MSLPLQLITFDVYTALFDIEGSLVPILNQTLGTQFDVLPLVRTWRSKQLEYALISNSLQRGRLSFWLATRHALDYALGRAGLEVSEAAREAMVQGWNQLRPWPEAEYVLAAVKARGYRIGVLSNGDETMLRAVLAGLATPFDDIFASEQADFYKPHPSV
;
A
#
# COMPACT_ATOMS: atom_id res chain seq x y z
N MET A 1 -9.69 36.43 -2.62
CA MET A 1 -8.65 36.00 -1.65
C MET A 1 -8.60 34.47 -1.66
N SER A 2 -7.48 33.87 -2.05
CA SER A 2 -7.30 32.42 -1.90
C SER A 2 -7.14 32.11 -0.41
N LEU A 3 -7.84 31.07 0.08
CA LEU A 3 -7.62 30.57 1.44
C LEU A 3 -6.17 30.07 1.54
N PRO A 4 -5.49 30.28 2.68
CA PRO A 4 -4.16 29.75 2.86
C PRO A 4 -4.19 28.21 2.85
N LEU A 5 -3.18 27.59 2.25
CA LEU A 5 -3.01 26.13 2.28
C LEU A 5 -2.87 25.67 3.74
N GLN A 6 -3.69 24.72 4.16
CA GLN A 6 -3.74 24.25 5.55
C GLN A 6 -3.38 22.79 5.71
N LEU A 7 -3.65 21.96 4.69
CA LEU A 7 -3.45 20.52 4.70
C LEU A 7 -2.67 20.10 3.43
N ILE A 8 -1.70 19.22 3.63
CA ILE A 8 -0.99 18.54 2.55
C ILE A 8 -1.25 17.04 2.68
N THR A 9 -1.77 16.43 1.63
CA THR A 9 -2.01 14.98 1.60
C THR A 9 -0.92 14.26 0.83
N PHE A 10 -0.57 13.07 1.31
CA PHE A 10 0.41 12.18 0.70
C PHE A 10 -0.28 10.87 0.28
N ASP A 11 0.09 10.33 -0.88
CA ASP A 11 -0.14 8.90 -1.12
C ASP A 11 0.81 8.07 -0.24
N VAL A 12 0.45 6.82 0.03
CA VAL A 12 1.20 5.96 0.96
C VAL A 12 2.12 5.01 0.21
N TYR A 13 1.51 4.09 -0.53
CA TYR A 13 2.25 3.03 -1.21
C TYR A 13 3.08 3.59 -2.36
N THR A 14 4.37 3.28 -2.40
CA THR A 14 5.36 3.81 -3.34
C THR A 14 5.78 5.28 -3.07
N ALA A 15 4.86 6.14 -2.63
CA ALA A 15 5.18 7.53 -2.35
C ALA A 15 5.98 7.71 -1.05
N LEU A 16 5.56 7.05 0.03
CA LEU A 16 6.22 7.12 1.34
C LEU A 16 7.00 5.85 1.68
N PHE A 17 6.67 4.71 1.08
CA PHE A 17 7.22 3.40 1.42
C PHE A 17 7.85 2.69 0.23
N ASP A 18 9.01 2.06 0.48
CA ASP A 18 9.71 1.21 -0.48
C ASP A 18 9.10 -0.19 -0.51
N ILE A 19 8.21 -0.42 -1.47
CA ILE A 19 7.53 -1.71 -1.64
C ILE A 19 8.53 -2.80 -2.03
N GLU A 20 9.34 -2.57 -3.05
CA GLU A 20 10.26 -3.59 -3.56
C GLU A 20 11.32 -3.94 -2.51
N GLY A 21 11.98 -2.95 -1.93
CA GLY A 21 12.99 -3.17 -0.90
C GLY A 21 12.43 -3.79 0.39
N SER A 22 11.13 -3.67 0.64
CA SER A 22 10.48 -4.29 1.82
C SER A 22 10.03 -5.71 1.53
N LEU A 23 9.36 -5.97 0.39
CA LEU A 23 8.76 -7.27 0.12
C LEU A 23 9.77 -8.30 -0.41
N VAL A 24 10.80 -7.87 -1.16
CA VAL A 24 11.82 -8.80 -1.67
C VAL A 24 12.49 -9.63 -0.56
N PRO A 25 12.95 -9.06 0.56
CA PRO A 25 13.49 -9.84 1.66
C PRO A 25 12.48 -10.83 2.28
N ILE A 26 11.22 -10.42 2.42
CA ILE A 26 10.14 -11.28 2.97
C ILE A 26 9.89 -12.48 2.06
N LEU A 27 9.80 -12.25 0.75
CA LEU A 27 9.60 -13.31 -0.22
C LEU A 27 10.81 -14.26 -0.28
N ASN A 28 12.03 -13.74 -0.19
CA ASN A 28 13.24 -14.56 -0.15
C ASN A 28 13.31 -15.46 1.07
N GLN A 29 12.82 -15.01 2.23
CA GLN A 29 12.72 -15.86 3.43
C GLN A 29 11.75 -17.03 3.24
N THR A 30 10.70 -16.82 2.45
CA THR A 30 9.64 -17.81 2.26
C THR A 30 9.94 -18.75 1.08
N LEU A 31 10.47 -18.23 -0.03
CA LEU A 31 10.67 -18.96 -1.28
C LEU A 31 12.11 -19.45 -1.46
N GLY A 32 13.06 -18.95 -0.65
CA GLY A 32 14.48 -19.16 -0.82
C GLY A 32 15.13 -18.18 -1.80
N THR A 33 16.42 -17.96 -1.60
CA THR A 33 17.21 -16.97 -2.38
C THR A 33 17.59 -17.44 -3.78
N GLN A 34 17.28 -18.70 -4.14
CA GLN A 34 17.50 -19.24 -5.49
C GLN A 34 16.52 -18.70 -6.54
N PHE A 35 15.44 -18.05 -6.10
CA PHE A 35 14.48 -17.41 -6.99
C PHE A 35 14.76 -15.92 -7.07
N ASP A 36 14.71 -15.37 -8.28
CA ASP A 36 14.58 -13.92 -8.45
C ASP A 36 13.13 -13.53 -8.17
N VAL A 37 12.87 -13.07 -6.95
CA VAL A 37 11.51 -12.71 -6.49
C VAL A 37 11.07 -11.31 -6.95
N LEU A 38 11.95 -10.47 -7.50
CA LEU A 38 11.62 -9.12 -7.89
C LEU A 38 10.54 -9.06 -8.99
N PRO A 39 10.58 -9.89 -10.06
CA PRO A 39 9.50 -9.94 -11.04
C PRO A 39 8.16 -10.37 -10.43
N LEU A 40 8.17 -11.23 -9.40
CA LEU A 40 6.97 -11.66 -8.69
C LEU A 40 6.38 -10.49 -7.88
N VAL A 41 7.19 -9.73 -7.15
CA VAL A 41 6.76 -8.54 -6.40
C VAL A 41 6.13 -7.51 -7.35
N ARG A 42 6.75 -7.25 -8.50
CA ARG A 42 6.23 -6.33 -9.53
C ARG A 42 4.92 -6.80 -10.12
N THR A 43 4.81 -8.09 -10.45
CA THR A 43 3.56 -8.69 -10.94
C THR A 43 2.46 -8.59 -9.88
N TRP A 44 2.78 -8.90 -8.63
CA TRP A 44 1.87 -8.78 -7.50
C TRP A 44 1.33 -7.35 -7.36
N ARG A 45 2.23 -6.35 -7.32
CA ARG A 45 1.83 -4.94 -7.21
C ARG A 45 0.98 -4.48 -8.39
N SER A 46 1.36 -4.82 -9.61
CA SER A 46 0.61 -4.46 -10.81
C SER A 46 -0.81 -5.04 -10.78
N LYS A 47 -0.94 -6.32 -10.42
CA LYS A 47 -2.22 -7.01 -10.36
C LYS A 47 -3.10 -6.51 -9.21
N GLN A 48 -2.50 -6.14 -8.07
CA GLN A 48 -3.20 -5.51 -6.95
C GLN A 48 -3.90 -4.21 -7.38
N LEU A 49 -3.17 -3.34 -8.10
CA LEU A 49 -3.74 -2.10 -8.64
C LEU A 49 -4.82 -2.37 -9.68
N GLU A 50 -4.61 -3.35 -10.56
CA GLU A 50 -5.60 -3.75 -11.56
C GLU A 50 -6.92 -4.20 -10.90
N TYR A 51 -6.86 -5.06 -9.88
CA TYR A 51 -8.04 -5.51 -9.15
C TYR A 51 -8.76 -4.38 -8.43
N ALA A 52 -8.01 -3.46 -7.83
CA ALA A 52 -8.58 -2.27 -7.22
C ALA A 52 -9.32 -1.40 -8.26
N LEU A 53 -8.72 -1.15 -9.42
CA LEU A 53 -9.35 -0.36 -10.49
C LEU A 53 -10.57 -1.04 -11.10
N ILE A 54 -10.49 -2.35 -11.37
CA ILE A 54 -11.62 -3.13 -11.90
C ILE A 54 -12.79 -3.12 -10.92
N SER A 55 -12.52 -3.19 -9.61
CA SER A 55 -13.55 -3.13 -8.57
C SER A 55 -14.48 -1.92 -8.72
N ASN A 56 -13.94 -0.75 -9.09
CA ASN A 56 -14.74 0.46 -9.36
C ASN A 56 -15.79 0.27 -10.47
N SER A 57 -15.52 -0.64 -11.42
CA SER A 57 -16.36 -0.83 -12.61
C SER A 57 -17.42 -1.92 -12.44
N LEU A 58 -17.29 -2.80 -11.45
CA LEU A 58 -18.15 -3.98 -11.32
C LEU A 58 -19.50 -3.71 -10.65
N GLN A 59 -19.72 -2.54 -10.08
CA GLN A 59 -20.97 -2.14 -9.39
C GLN A 59 -21.47 -3.16 -8.34
N ARG A 60 -20.53 -3.85 -7.69
CA ARG A 60 -20.80 -4.89 -6.66
C ARG A 60 -20.24 -4.51 -5.29
N GLY A 61 -20.02 -3.23 -5.06
CA GLY A 61 -19.27 -2.74 -3.91
C GLY A 61 -17.76 -2.86 -4.10
N ARG A 62 -17.01 -2.19 -3.24
CA ARG A 62 -15.56 -2.17 -3.26
C ARG A 62 -14.99 -3.51 -2.77
N LEU A 63 -14.18 -4.19 -3.57
CA LEU A 63 -13.29 -5.24 -3.06
C LEU A 63 -12.31 -4.62 -2.07
N SER A 64 -12.16 -5.12 -0.84
CA SER A 64 -11.17 -4.55 0.09
C SER A 64 -9.76 -4.62 -0.48
N PHE A 65 -8.91 -3.66 -0.11
CA PHE A 65 -7.53 -3.63 -0.60
C PHE A 65 -6.72 -4.82 -0.08
N TRP A 66 -7.06 -5.31 1.10
CA TRP A 66 -6.54 -6.57 1.64
C TRP A 66 -6.84 -7.77 0.73
N LEU A 67 -8.11 -7.93 0.32
CA LEU A 67 -8.51 -9.02 -0.60
C LEU A 67 -7.89 -8.82 -1.98
N ALA A 68 -7.82 -7.60 -2.51
CA ALA A 68 -7.13 -7.31 -3.76
C ALA A 68 -5.65 -7.70 -3.67
N THR A 69 -4.99 -7.43 -2.54
CA THR A 69 -3.60 -7.81 -2.27
C THR A 69 -3.44 -9.32 -2.27
N ARG A 70 -4.33 -10.04 -1.59
CA ARG A 70 -4.30 -11.50 -1.50
C ARG A 70 -4.53 -12.17 -2.86
N HIS A 71 -5.58 -11.79 -3.58
CA HIS A 71 -5.87 -12.34 -4.90
C HIS A 71 -4.77 -12.03 -5.92
N ALA A 72 -4.15 -10.85 -5.82
CA ALA A 72 -3.03 -10.49 -6.67
C ALA A 72 -1.78 -11.34 -6.39
N LEU A 73 -1.53 -11.73 -5.12
CA LEU A 73 -0.49 -12.69 -4.78
C LEU A 73 -0.78 -14.06 -5.39
N ASP A 74 -2.01 -14.55 -5.26
CA ASP A 74 -2.41 -15.84 -5.85
C ASP A 74 -2.18 -15.87 -7.37
N TYR A 75 -2.54 -14.78 -8.06
CA TYR A 75 -2.26 -14.63 -9.48
C TYR A 75 -0.75 -14.64 -9.77
N ALA A 76 0.05 -13.89 -9.01
CA ALA A 76 1.49 -13.77 -9.24
C ALA A 76 2.21 -15.10 -9.00
N LEU A 77 1.86 -15.83 -7.94
CA LEU A 77 2.38 -17.16 -7.65
C LEU A 77 2.00 -18.17 -8.74
N GLY A 78 0.72 -18.23 -9.12
CA GLY A 78 0.25 -19.12 -10.18
C GLY A 78 0.93 -18.85 -11.52
N ARG A 79 1.14 -17.56 -11.88
CA ARG A 79 1.88 -17.18 -13.08
C ARG A 79 3.35 -17.61 -13.04
N ALA A 80 3.95 -17.60 -11.85
CA ALA A 80 5.33 -18.04 -11.64
C ALA A 80 5.47 -19.58 -11.49
N GLY A 81 4.35 -20.33 -11.48
CA GLY A 81 4.36 -21.77 -11.26
C GLY A 81 4.76 -22.16 -9.84
N LEU A 82 4.55 -21.28 -8.87
CA LEU A 82 4.93 -21.49 -7.48
C LEU A 82 3.73 -21.90 -6.64
N GLU A 83 3.87 -23.00 -5.92
CA GLU A 83 2.93 -23.43 -4.91
C GLU A 83 3.52 -23.17 -3.52
N VAL A 84 2.75 -22.52 -2.65
CA VAL A 84 3.13 -22.21 -1.28
C VAL A 84 2.03 -22.63 -0.32
N SER A 85 2.39 -22.90 0.93
CA SER A 85 1.41 -23.17 1.98
C SER A 85 0.56 -21.91 2.26
N GLU A 86 -0.62 -22.12 2.84
CA GLU A 86 -1.49 -20.99 3.25
C GLU A 86 -0.78 -20.10 4.29
N ALA A 87 -0.03 -20.67 5.22
CA ALA A 87 0.74 -19.91 6.20
C ALA A 87 1.81 -19.02 5.54
N ALA A 88 2.49 -19.53 4.51
CA ALA A 88 3.48 -18.78 3.74
C ALA A 88 2.80 -17.63 2.95
N ARG A 89 1.66 -17.91 2.35
CA ARG A 89 0.86 -16.91 1.62
C ARG A 89 0.41 -15.78 2.55
N GLU A 90 -0.11 -16.12 3.72
CA GLU A 90 -0.53 -15.13 4.72
C GLU A 90 0.67 -14.28 5.19
N ALA A 91 1.81 -14.89 5.47
CA ALA A 91 3.02 -14.17 5.87
C ALA A 91 3.48 -13.16 4.80
N MET A 92 3.41 -13.53 3.51
CA MET A 92 3.72 -12.61 2.40
C MET A 92 2.75 -11.43 2.37
N VAL A 93 1.42 -11.69 2.49
CA VAL A 93 0.40 -10.64 2.48
C VAL A 93 0.58 -9.69 3.66
N GLN A 94 0.89 -10.22 4.86
CA GLN A 94 1.19 -9.42 6.05
C GLN A 94 2.43 -8.51 5.87
N GLY A 95 3.31 -8.85 4.95
CA GLY A 95 4.44 -7.99 4.58
C GLY A 95 4.03 -6.58 4.16
N TRP A 96 2.83 -6.40 3.62
CA TRP A 96 2.29 -5.07 3.26
C TRP A 96 2.03 -4.16 4.46
N ASN A 97 1.87 -4.73 5.65
CA ASN A 97 1.75 -3.98 6.90
C ASN A 97 3.11 -3.62 7.51
N GLN A 98 4.22 -4.09 6.92
CA GLN A 98 5.59 -3.98 7.46
C GLN A 98 6.53 -3.26 6.47
N LEU A 99 5.96 -2.48 5.54
CA LEU A 99 6.77 -1.75 4.57
C LEU A 99 7.67 -0.74 5.28
N ARG A 100 8.89 -0.60 4.76
CA ARG A 100 9.87 0.37 5.25
C ARG A 100 9.66 1.70 4.53
N PRO A 101 9.66 2.82 5.26
CA PRO A 101 9.60 4.13 4.62
C PRO A 101 10.88 4.39 3.80
N TRP A 102 10.74 5.24 2.79
CA TRP A 102 11.90 5.79 2.12
C TRP A 102 12.76 6.58 3.12
N PRO A 103 14.09 6.60 2.98
CA PRO A 103 14.99 7.28 3.94
C PRO A 103 14.66 8.75 4.17
N GLU A 104 14.15 9.44 3.13
CA GLU A 104 13.78 10.85 3.18
C GLU A 104 12.38 11.12 3.72
N ALA A 105 11.50 10.11 3.77
CA ALA A 105 10.07 10.31 4.10
C ALA A 105 9.88 11.01 5.45
N GLU A 106 10.54 10.50 6.49
CA GLU A 106 10.44 11.08 7.84
C GLU A 106 10.90 12.53 7.90
N TYR A 107 12.04 12.83 7.27
CA TYR A 107 12.56 14.20 7.22
C TYR A 107 11.58 15.16 6.53
N VAL A 108 11.00 14.74 5.40
CA VAL A 108 10.06 15.58 4.64
C VAL A 108 8.78 15.83 5.45
N LEU A 109 8.20 14.78 6.06
CA LEU A 109 6.99 14.90 6.87
C LEU A 109 7.20 15.84 8.06
N ALA A 110 8.29 15.66 8.79
CA ALA A 110 8.66 16.53 9.92
C ALA A 110 8.88 17.98 9.47
N ALA A 111 9.55 18.21 8.33
CA ALA A 111 9.78 19.54 7.79
C ALA A 111 8.48 20.25 7.34
N VAL A 112 7.49 19.50 6.82
CA VAL A 112 6.17 20.04 6.45
C VAL A 112 5.40 20.47 7.71
N LYS A 113 5.37 19.62 8.73
CA LYS A 113 4.74 19.95 10.03
C LYS A 113 5.38 21.14 10.71
N ALA A 114 6.72 21.22 10.70
CA ALA A 114 7.46 22.34 11.28
C ALA A 114 7.13 23.71 10.63
N ARG A 115 6.61 23.69 9.39
CA ARG A 115 6.09 24.88 8.70
C ARG A 115 4.64 25.23 9.04
N GLY A 116 4.02 24.48 9.96
CA GLY A 116 2.65 24.73 10.41
C GLY A 116 1.55 24.10 9.55
N TYR A 117 1.91 23.25 8.58
CA TYR A 117 0.90 22.51 7.79
C TYR A 117 0.42 21.27 8.55
N ARG A 118 -0.87 20.99 8.45
CA ARG A 118 -1.39 19.67 8.76
C ARG A 118 -0.97 18.69 7.65
N ILE A 119 -0.73 17.44 8.01
CA ILE A 119 -0.44 16.38 7.05
C ILE A 119 -1.50 15.29 7.13
N GLY A 120 -1.95 14.83 5.97
CA GLY A 120 -2.88 13.72 5.85
C GLY A 120 -2.37 12.69 4.83
N VAL A 121 -2.96 11.51 4.86
CA VAL A 121 -2.80 10.54 3.78
C VAL A 121 -4.09 10.46 2.96
N LEU A 122 -3.96 10.26 1.64
CA LEU A 122 -5.05 9.93 0.73
C LEU A 122 -4.66 8.71 -0.08
N SER A 123 -5.16 7.53 0.30
CA SER A 123 -4.66 6.27 -0.21
C SER A 123 -5.76 5.27 -0.57
N ASN A 124 -5.41 4.36 -1.48
CA ASN A 124 -6.25 3.23 -1.88
C ASN A 124 -6.29 2.09 -0.84
N GLY A 125 -5.43 2.12 0.19
CA GLY A 125 -5.41 1.12 1.25
C GLY A 125 -6.69 1.11 2.10
N ASP A 126 -6.99 -0.04 2.70
CA ASP A 126 -7.97 -0.11 3.77
C ASP A 126 -7.42 0.58 5.02
N GLU A 127 -8.27 1.19 5.84
CA GLU A 127 -7.83 1.99 6.99
C GLU A 127 -6.94 1.21 7.95
N THR A 128 -7.27 -0.07 8.17
CA THR A 128 -6.47 -0.94 9.05
C THR A 128 -5.05 -1.17 8.50
N MET A 129 -4.90 -1.38 7.19
CA MET A 129 -3.59 -1.52 6.54
C MET A 129 -2.80 -0.21 6.60
N LEU A 130 -3.47 0.92 6.35
CA LEU A 130 -2.84 2.24 6.43
C LEU A 130 -2.32 2.52 7.84
N ARG A 131 -3.12 2.28 8.87
CA ARG A 131 -2.69 2.46 10.25
C ARG A 131 -1.49 1.58 10.61
N ALA A 132 -1.49 0.34 10.14
CA ALA A 132 -0.39 -0.59 10.39
C ALA A 132 0.92 -0.11 9.74
N VAL A 133 0.91 0.27 8.46
CA VAL A 133 2.12 0.70 7.76
C VAL A 133 2.60 2.07 8.25
N LEU A 134 1.69 3.01 8.54
CA LEU A 134 2.01 4.34 9.03
C LEU A 134 2.62 4.33 10.46
N ALA A 135 2.36 3.30 11.24
CA ALA A 135 3.02 3.11 12.54
C ALA A 135 4.54 2.96 12.46
N GLY A 136 5.08 2.69 11.26
CA GLY A 136 6.52 2.70 10.98
C GLY A 136 7.15 4.09 10.88
N LEU A 137 6.36 5.17 10.90
CA LEU A 137 6.81 6.56 10.85
C LEU A 137 6.72 7.20 12.24
N ALA A 138 7.73 7.99 12.61
CA ALA A 138 7.75 8.72 13.88
C ALA A 138 6.86 9.97 13.83
N THR A 139 6.74 10.62 12.65
CA THR A 139 5.88 11.79 12.46
C THR A 139 4.42 11.36 12.27
N PRO A 140 3.51 11.64 13.23
CA PRO A 140 2.11 11.22 13.11
C PRO A 140 1.36 12.06 12.08
N PHE A 141 0.48 11.41 11.32
CA PHE A 141 -0.48 12.09 10.45
C PHE A 141 -1.67 12.64 11.25
N ASP A 142 -2.16 13.80 10.82
CA ASP A 142 -3.32 14.44 11.44
C ASP A 142 -4.63 13.85 10.89
N ASP A 143 -4.63 13.37 9.64
CA ASP A 143 -5.81 12.84 8.94
C ASP A 143 -5.45 11.58 8.14
N ILE A 144 -6.39 10.63 8.07
CA ILE A 144 -6.31 9.44 7.22
C ILE A 144 -7.57 9.38 6.35
N PHE A 145 -7.38 9.60 5.05
CA PHE A 145 -8.42 9.45 4.03
C PHE A 145 -8.17 8.14 3.29
N ALA A 146 -8.82 7.09 3.75
CA ALA A 146 -8.82 5.80 3.09
C ALA A 146 -9.91 5.77 2.00
N SER A 147 -9.60 5.24 0.82
CA SER A 147 -10.57 5.07 -0.26
C SER A 147 -11.77 4.20 0.14
N GLU A 148 -11.59 3.38 1.16
CA GLU A 148 -12.63 2.60 1.84
C GLU A 148 -13.80 3.45 2.32
N GLN A 149 -13.53 4.67 2.81
CA GLN A 149 -14.55 5.61 3.31
C GLN A 149 -15.47 6.12 2.19
N ALA A 150 -15.00 6.11 0.95
CA ALA A 150 -15.76 6.51 -0.23
C ALA A 150 -16.41 5.31 -0.96
N ASP A 151 -16.12 4.08 -0.56
CA ASP A 151 -16.50 2.82 -1.22
C ASP A 151 -16.00 2.69 -2.68
N PHE A 152 -14.95 3.44 -3.03
CA PHE A 152 -14.30 3.43 -4.35
C PHE A 152 -12.79 3.56 -4.19
N TYR A 153 -12.06 3.28 -5.27
CA TYR A 153 -10.61 3.49 -5.39
C TYR A 153 -10.30 4.74 -6.21
N LYS A 154 -9.20 5.44 -5.89
CA LYS A 154 -8.65 6.46 -6.80
C LYS A 154 -8.44 5.84 -8.19
N PRO A 155 -8.78 6.54 -9.29
CA PRO A 155 -9.13 7.96 -9.42
C PRO A 155 -10.65 8.24 -9.43
N HIS A 156 -11.49 7.43 -8.78
CA HIS A 156 -12.92 7.70 -8.75
C HIS A 156 -13.19 9.07 -8.08
N PRO A 157 -14.09 9.91 -8.62
CA PRO A 157 -14.32 11.28 -8.12
C PRO A 157 -14.91 11.35 -6.71
N SER A 158 -15.39 10.24 -6.16
CA SER A 158 -15.86 10.18 -4.76
C SER A 158 -14.71 10.06 -3.75
N VAL A 159 -13.49 9.72 -4.20
CA VAL A 159 -12.28 9.68 -3.40
C VAL A 159 -11.50 10.96 -3.53
#